data_5a18a0d0d3028c2878848e6f41eba450
#
_entry.id   5a18a0d0d3028c2878848e6f41eba450
#
_cell.length_a   1.000
_cell.length_b   1.000
_cell.length_c   1.000
_cell.angle_alpha   90.00
_cell.angle_beta   90.00
_cell.angle_gamma   90.00
#
_symmetry.space_group_name_H-M   'P 1'
#
loop_
_entity.id
_entity.type
_entity.pdbx_description
1 polymer ?
#
loop_
_entity_poly.entity_id
_entity_poly.type
_entity_poly.pdbx_seq_one_letter_code
_entity_poly.pdbx_strand_id
1 'polypeptide(L)'
;VCRAADGRILLTRGSHRSAFPGVWSLPGGGVDHGEHPADAVVREFAEETGLAVAITGIRSVVADVVALPDGSVEHTDRILYDVTVTGGDLRPETDGTTDLAEWVPPAVAAGLPLLPFTARALGTQFVEPDAVPVGDEPPYRTDRVQRFGAYGLVTDPAGRILLARIAEGYPGGGLWHLPGGGTDYAETPEAAMLRELYEETSQRGRIEGLLSVGHRYDPAALGPEGVPMDWHVIRVVYRVVVEEPVTAAVTEAAGGSTDRASWFTPDEVAGLPLSELAREALAQAG
;
A
#
# COMPACT_ATOMS: atom_id res chain seq x y z
N VAL A 1 -10.67 -2.26 9.21
CA VAL A 1 -11.39 -3.17 10.14
C VAL A 1 -12.18 -2.35 11.14
N CYS A 2 -13.50 -2.57 11.21
CA CYS A 2 -14.39 -1.89 12.13
C CYS A 2 -14.94 -2.90 13.16
N ARG A 3 -14.78 -2.58 14.46
CA ARG A 3 -15.27 -3.40 15.56
C ARG A 3 -16.24 -2.61 16.43
N ALA A 4 -17.37 -3.21 16.76
CA ALA A 4 -18.30 -2.68 17.76
C ALA A 4 -17.74 -2.89 19.18
N ALA A 5 -18.30 -2.15 20.16
CA ALA A 5 -17.90 -2.26 21.57
C ALA A 5 -18.08 -3.67 22.16
N ASP A 6 -19.01 -4.46 21.64
CA ASP A 6 -19.25 -5.85 22.02
C ASP A 6 -18.36 -6.86 21.26
N GLY A 7 -17.42 -6.39 20.44
CA GLY A 7 -16.45 -7.19 19.70
C GLY A 7 -16.93 -7.71 18.35
N ARG A 8 -18.19 -7.47 17.96
CA ARG A 8 -18.65 -7.80 16.60
C ARG A 8 -17.86 -7.01 15.54
N ILE A 9 -17.72 -7.60 14.37
CA ILE A 9 -16.97 -7.04 13.24
C ILE A 9 -17.98 -6.66 12.16
N LEU A 10 -17.83 -5.47 11.57
CA LEU A 10 -18.61 -5.09 10.39
C LEU A 10 -18.07 -5.80 9.16
N LEU A 11 -18.95 -6.55 8.50
CA LEU A 11 -18.67 -7.23 7.24
C LEU A 11 -19.73 -6.87 6.20
N THR A 12 -19.35 -6.91 4.95
CA THR A 12 -20.22 -6.75 3.79
C THR A 12 -20.25 -8.04 2.99
N ARG A 13 -21.36 -8.29 2.27
CA ARG A 13 -21.51 -9.46 1.41
C ARG A 13 -21.65 -9.02 -0.04
N GLY A 14 -20.89 -9.68 -0.93
CA GLY A 14 -20.94 -9.43 -2.36
C GLY A 14 -22.31 -9.73 -2.97
N SER A 15 -22.88 -8.75 -3.67
CA SER A 15 -24.13 -8.87 -4.44
C SER A 15 -23.93 -9.74 -5.69
N HIS A 16 -24.99 -9.96 -6.44
CA HIS A 16 -24.93 -10.62 -7.76
C HIS A 16 -24.11 -9.84 -8.81
N ARG A 17 -23.77 -8.56 -8.54
CA ARG A 17 -22.91 -7.71 -9.38
C ARG A 17 -21.44 -7.76 -8.97
N SER A 18 -21.15 -8.34 -7.82
CA SER A 18 -19.77 -8.54 -7.36
C SER A 18 -19.08 -9.62 -8.20
N ALA A 19 -17.75 -9.53 -8.31
CA ALA A 19 -16.93 -10.61 -8.85
C ALA A 19 -17.05 -11.90 -8.00
N PHE A 20 -17.40 -11.78 -6.72
CA PHE A 20 -17.55 -12.90 -5.77
C PHE A 20 -18.91 -12.84 -5.06
N PRO A 21 -20.02 -13.21 -5.76
CA PRO A 21 -21.36 -13.16 -5.17
C PRO A 21 -21.49 -14.06 -3.94
N GLY A 22 -22.08 -13.53 -2.86
CA GLY A 22 -22.31 -14.27 -1.61
C GLY A 22 -21.07 -14.41 -0.72
N VAL A 23 -19.90 -13.98 -1.16
CA VAL A 23 -18.67 -13.98 -0.36
C VAL A 23 -18.61 -12.72 0.52
N TRP A 24 -18.13 -12.88 1.76
CA TRP A 24 -18.04 -11.80 2.70
C TRP A 24 -16.65 -11.17 2.74
N SER A 25 -16.61 -9.87 2.96
CA SER A 25 -15.38 -9.09 3.08
C SER A 25 -15.46 -8.01 4.14
N LEU A 26 -14.31 -7.39 4.44
CA LEU A 26 -14.28 -6.09 5.10
C LEU A 26 -14.88 -5.04 4.16
N PRO A 27 -15.62 -4.03 4.68
CA PRO A 27 -16.08 -2.89 3.88
C PRO A 27 -14.89 -2.17 3.25
N GLY A 28 -15.03 -1.80 1.98
CA GLY A 28 -14.01 -1.08 1.23
C GLY A 28 -13.98 -1.46 -0.24
N GLY A 29 -13.33 -0.64 -1.05
CA GLY A 29 -13.25 -0.80 -2.49
C GLY A 29 -12.01 -0.15 -3.10
N GLY A 30 -12.11 0.25 -4.35
CA GLY A 30 -11.01 0.85 -5.09
C GLY A 30 -10.70 2.28 -4.66
N VAL A 31 -9.44 2.64 -4.73
CA VAL A 31 -9.01 4.05 -4.61
C VAL A 31 -9.17 4.71 -5.96
N ASP A 32 -9.97 5.77 -6.03
CA ASP A 32 -10.15 6.55 -7.23
C ASP A 32 -8.85 7.27 -7.64
N HIS A 33 -8.69 7.50 -8.93
CA HIS A 33 -7.49 8.17 -9.41
C HIS A 33 -7.40 9.61 -8.87
N GLY A 34 -6.30 9.91 -8.21
CA GLY A 34 -6.09 11.18 -7.51
C GLY A 34 -6.66 11.22 -6.10
N GLU A 35 -7.38 10.19 -5.65
CA GLU A 35 -7.94 10.09 -4.30
C GLU A 35 -6.87 9.65 -3.29
N HIS A 36 -6.93 10.17 -2.07
CA HIS A 36 -6.11 9.66 -0.97
C HIS A 36 -6.70 8.35 -0.43
N PRO A 37 -5.90 7.29 -0.16
CA PRO A 37 -6.43 6.02 0.34
C PRO A 37 -7.27 6.12 1.62
N ALA A 38 -6.97 7.07 2.49
CA ALA A 38 -7.77 7.33 3.70
C ALA A 38 -9.17 7.88 3.37
N ASP A 39 -9.29 8.73 2.33
CA ASP A 39 -10.57 9.28 1.89
C ASP A 39 -11.41 8.18 1.20
N ALA A 40 -10.75 7.31 0.42
CA ALA A 40 -11.40 6.15 -0.18
C ALA A 40 -12.07 5.26 0.88
N VAL A 41 -11.39 4.95 1.99
CA VAL A 41 -11.99 4.17 3.09
C VAL A 41 -13.24 4.83 3.64
N VAL A 42 -13.23 6.14 3.86
CA VAL A 42 -14.39 6.87 4.40
C VAL A 42 -15.55 6.86 3.40
N ARG A 43 -15.28 7.08 2.12
CA ARG A 43 -16.26 7.04 1.03
C ARG A 43 -16.89 5.65 0.90
N GLU A 44 -16.08 4.60 0.79
CA GLU A 44 -16.55 3.23 0.64
C GLU A 44 -17.40 2.76 1.83
N PHE A 45 -17.01 3.11 3.07
CA PHE A 45 -17.85 2.82 4.24
C PHE A 45 -19.23 3.47 4.15
N ALA A 46 -19.29 4.74 3.73
CA ALA A 46 -20.54 5.43 3.57
C ALA A 46 -21.42 4.83 2.45
N GLU A 47 -20.82 4.42 1.36
CA GLU A 47 -21.49 3.81 0.20
C GLU A 47 -22.01 2.42 0.52
N GLU A 48 -21.15 1.51 1.00
CA GLU A 48 -21.49 0.10 1.24
C GLU A 48 -22.30 -0.14 2.51
N THR A 49 -22.13 0.70 3.54
CA THR A 49 -22.70 0.45 4.86
C THR A 49 -23.60 1.55 5.39
N GLY A 50 -23.61 2.73 4.79
CA GLY A 50 -24.33 3.91 5.29
C GLY A 50 -23.70 4.54 6.55
N LEU A 51 -22.56 4.03 7.01
CA LEU A 51 -21.92 4.51 8.24
C LEU A 51 -20.84 5.54 7.92
N ALA A 52 -20.80 6.60 8.75
CA ALA A 52 -19.65 7.51 8.80
C ALA A 52 -18.60 6.95 9.76
N VAL A 53 -17.32 7.00 9.34
CA VAL A 53 -16.21 6.45 10.12
C VAL A 53 -15.06 7.43 10.25
N ALA A 54 -14.28 7.28 11.32
CA ALA A 54 -12.97 7.91 11.48
C ALA A 54 -11.88 6.83 11.51
N ILE A 55 -10.77 7.07 10.80
CA ILE A 55 -9.60 6.21 10.81
C ILE A 55 -8.90 6.37 12.16
N THR A 56 -8.57 5.25 12.80
CA THR A 56 -7.83 5.21 14.07
C THR A 56 -6.40 4.72 13.91
N GLY A 57 -6.09 4.07 12.80
CA GLY A 57 -4.74 3.61 12.49
C GLY A 57 -4.65 2.87 11.16
N ILE A 58 -3.42 2.67 10.70
CA ILE A 58 -3.12 1.80 9.57
C ILE A 58 -2.79 0.42 10.16
N ARG A 59 -3.50 -0.62 9.70
CA ARG A 59 -3.33 -1.98 10.21
C ARG A 59 -2.23 -2.73 9.47
N SER A 60 -2.33 -2.81 8.17
CA SER A 60 -1.38 -3.52 7.31
C SER A 60 -1.57 -3.15 5.84
N VAL A 61 -0.57 -3.47 5.04
CA VAL A 61 -0.65 -3.48 3.58
C VAL A 61 -0.39 -4.91 3.13
N VAL A 62 -1.21 -5.42 2.23
CA VAL A 62 -1.09 -6.79 1.71
C VAL A 62 -1.33 -6.78 0.21
N ALA A 63 -0.76 -7.74 -0.51
CA ALA A 63 -1.04 -7.96 -1.91
C ALA A 63 -1.71 -9.33 -2.11
N ASP A 64 -2.64 -9.37 -3.04
CA ASP A 64 -3.31 -10.61 -3.48
C ASP A 64 -3.20 -10.74 -4.99
N VAL A 65 -3.04 -11.97 -5.46
CA VAL A 65 -3.25 -12.35 -6.86
C VAL A 65 -4.44 -13.28 -6.91
N VAL A 66 -5.50 -12.85 -7.60
CA VAL A 66 -6.78 -13.55 -7.58
C VAL A 66 -7.22 -13.89 -9.00
N ALA A 67 -7.63 -15.13 -9.23
CA ALA A 67 -8.32 -15.50 -10.48
C ALA A 67 -9.78 -15.04 -10.41
N LEU A 68 -10.21 -14.26 -11.39
CA LEU A 68 -11.58 -13.82 -11.53
C LEU A 68 -12.42 -14.88 -12.26
N PRO A 69 -13.78 -14.87 -12.11
CA PRO A 69 -14.66 -15.84 -12.74
C PRO A 69 -14.59 -15.87 -14.28
N ASP A 70 -14.15 -14.80 -14.92
CA ASP A 70 -13.94 -14.72 -16.37
C ASP A 70 -12.60 -15.31 -16.83
N GLY A 71 -11.78 -15.81 -15.90
CA GLY A 71 -10.48 -16.40 -16.16
C GLY A 71 -9.32 -15.39 -16.22
N SER A 72 -9.59 -14.10 -16.03
CA SER A 72 -8.53 -13.10 -15.86
C SER A 72 -7.87 -13.22 -14.48
N VAL A 73 -6.66 -12.66 -14.36
CA VAL A 73 -5.90 -12.63 -13.11
C VAL A 73 -5.72 -11.17 -12.71
N GLU A 74 -6.08 -10.85 -11.48
CA GLU A 74 -5.95 -9.51 -10.92
C GLU A 74 -4.92 -9.50 -9.78
N HIS A 75 -3.96 -8.58 -9.85
CA HIS A 75 -3.09 -8.23 -8.75
C HIS A 75 -3.65 -7.00 -8.04
N THR A 76 -3.83 -7.08 -6.73
CA THR A 76 -4.39 -5.99 -5.94
C THR A 76 -3.51 -5.72 -4.72
N ASP A 77 -2.99 -4.49 -4.60
CA ASP A 77 -2.41 -3.98 -3.36
C ASP A 77 -3.52 -3.41 -2.47
N ARG A 78 -3.62 -3.91 -1.22
CA ARG A 78 -4.69 -3.56 -0.27
C ARG A 78 -4.13 -2.89 0.96
N ILE A 79 -4.64 -1.72 1.27
CA ILE A 79 -4.32 -1.00 2.50
C ILE A 79 -5.46 -1.22 3.49
N LEU A 80 -5.17 -1.83 4.62
CA LEU A 80 -6.15 -2.11 5.67
C LEU A 80 -6.04 -1.09 6.78
N TYR A 81 -7.13 -0.40 7.07
CA TYR A 81 -7.24 0.56 8.16
C TYR A 81 -8.07 0.01 9.32
N ASP A 82 -7.74 0.44 10.54
CA ASP A 82 -8.63 0.38 11.67
C ASP A 82 -9.48 1.63 11.71
N VAL A 83 -10.79 1.45 11.87
CA VAL A 83 -11.75 2.55 11.88
C VAL A 83 -12.75 2.42 13.03
N THR A 84 -13.32 3.54 13.45
CA THR A 84 -14.43 3.62 14.41
C THR A 84 -15.60 4.34 13.79
N VAL A 85 -16.83 3.88 14.10
CA VAL A 85 -18.06 4.54 13.64
C VAL A 85 -18.25 5.85 14.38
N THR A 86 -18.52 6.93 13.63
CA THR A 86 -18.80 8.28 14.15
C THR A 86 -20.24 8.71 13.95
N GLY A 87 -21.01 8.01 13.09
CA GLY A 87 -22.41 8.31 12.80
C GLY A 87 -22.96 7.46 11.67
N GLY A 88 -24.17 7.79 11.23
CA GLY A 88 -24.88 7.08 10.16
C GLY A 88 -25.73 5.92 10.68
N ASP A 89 -26.56 5.39 9.80
CA ASP A 89 -27.40 4.23 10.04
C ASP A 89 -26.99 3.07 9.12
N LEU A 90 -26.81 1.88 9.69
CA LEU A 90 -26.40 0.70 8.94
C LEU A 90 -27.45 0.35 7.90
N ARG A 91 -27.06 0.39 6.65
CA ARG A 91 -27.86 0.00 5.50
C ARG A 91 -26.95 -0.56 4.40
N PRO A 92 -27.42 -1.54 3.61
CA PRO A 92 -26.63 -2.00 2.48
C PRO A 92 -26.58 -0.94 1.37
N GLU A 93 -25.67 -1.14 0.45
CA GLU A 93 -25.57 -0.35 -0.77
C GLU A 93 -26.83 -0.53 -1.65
N THR A 94 -27.24 0.51 -2.36
CA THR A 94 -28.37 0.44 -3.28
C THR A 94 -27.86 0.15 -4.70
N ASP A 95 -28.27 -0.98 -5.27
CA ASP A 95 -27.90 -1.39 -6.64
C ASP A 95 -26.40 -1.50 -6.94
N GLY A 96 -25.57 -1.69 -5.92
CA GLY A 96 -24.11 -1.80 -6.04
C GLY A 96 -23.57 -3.23 -5.95
N THR A 97 -22.28 -3.31 -5.61
CA THR A 97 -21.56 -4.59 -5.49
C THR A 97 -21.77 -5.26 -4.13
N THR A 98 -22.38 -4.57 -3.17
CA THR A 98 -22.68 -5.07 -1.80
C THR A 98 -24.19 -5.15 -1.58
N ASP A 99 -24.71 -6.33 -1.19
CA ASP A 99 -26.14 -6.54 -0.94
C ASP A 99 -26.50 -6.64 0.56
N LEU A 100 -25.51 -6.77 1.42
CA LEU A 100 -25.71 -6.88 2.87
C LEU A 100 -24.50 -6.30 3.62
N ALA A 101 -24.79 -5.49 4.65
CA ALA A 101 -23.81 -5.03 5.63
C ALA A 101 -24.30 -5.42 7.04
N GLU A 102 -23.47 -6.11 7.82
CA GLU A 102 -23.89 -6.69 9.09
C GLU A 102 -22.77 -6.70 10.14
N TRP A 103 -23.18 -6.50 11.41
CA TRP A 103 -22.30 -6.70 12.56
C TRP A 103 -22.25 -8.19 12.93
N VAL A 104 -21.16 -8.86 12.62
CA VAL A 104 -20.98 -10.31 12.73
C VAL A 104 -20.12 -10.65 13.96
N PRO A 105 -20.58 -11.55 14.85
CA PRO A 105 -19.74 -12.06 15.92
C PRO A 105 -18.51 -12.79 15.36
N PRO A 106 -17.30 -12.66 15.98
CA PRO A 106 -16.07 -13.30 15.48
C PRO A 106 -16.20 -14.83 15.27
N ALA A 107 -16.92 -15.51 16.17
CA ALA A 107 -17.15 -16.94 16.06
C ALA A 107 -18.02 -17.33 14.84
N VAL A 108 -18.94 -16.45 14.42
CA VAL A 108 -19.77 -16.64 13.24
C VAL A 108 -18.94 -16.29 11.98
N ALA A 109 -18.18 -15.20 12.03
CA ALA A 109 -17.32 -14.79 10.91
C ALA A 109 -16.35 -15.90 10.47
N ALA A 110 -15.82 -16.67 11.43
CA ALA A 110 -14.93 -17.80 11.14
C ALA A 110 -15.55 -18.92 10.30
N GLY A 111 -16.89 -18.99 10.24
CA GLY A 111 -17.62 -19.97 9.43
C GLY A 111 -18.20 -19.43 8.11
N LEU A 112 -18.02 -18.15 7.83
CA LEU A 112 -18.50 -17.54 6.59
C LEU A 112 -17.51 -17.75 5.44
N PRO A 113 -18.00 -17.76 4.20
CA PRO A 113 -17.13 -17.71 3.01
C PRO A 113 -16.52 -16.31 2.93
N LEU A 114 -15.29 -16.15 3.42
CA LEU A 114 -14.56 -14.88 3.46
C LEU A 114 -13.61 -14.77 2.28
N LEU A 115 -13.40 -13.55 1.76
CA LEU A 115 -12.26 -13.29 0.90
C LEU A 115 -10.94 -13.55 1.67
N PRO A 116 -9.88 -14.06 1.01
CA PRO A 116 -8.64 -14.47 1.67
C PRO A 116 -8.01 -13.36 2.53
N PHE A 117 -7.94 -12.13 2.01
CA PHE A 117 -7.40 -11.00 2.76
C PHE A 117 -8.22 -10.68 4.02
N THR A 118 -9.55 -10.82 3.96
CA THR A 118 -10.44 -10.64 5.10
C THR A 118 -10.20 -11.69 6.16
N ALA A 119 -10.10 -12.95 5.77
CA ALA A 119 -9.81 -14.06 6.68
C ALA A 119 -8.47 -13.86 7.40
N ARG A 120 -7.42 -13.46 6.66
CA ARG A 120 -6.10 -13.11 7.22
C ARG A 120 -6.19 -11.92 8.20
N ALA A 121 -6.88 -10.85 7.81
CA ALA A 121 -7.03 -9.65 8.66
C ALA A 121 -7.78 -9.94 9.98
N LEU A 122 -8.67 -10.91 9.97
CA LEU A 122 -9.45 -11.35 11.14
C LEU A 122 -8.75 -12.44 11.96
N GLY A 123 -7.66 -13.03 11.45
CA GLY A 123 -6.98 -14.16 12.07
C GLY A 123 -7.81 -15.43 12.08
N THR A 124 -8.75 -15.60 11.13
CA THR A 124 -9.55 -16.81 10.99
C THR A 124 -8.81 -17.86 10.18
N GLN A 125 -9.08 -19.14 10.45
CA GLN A 125 -8.56 -20.21 9.61
C GLN A 125 -9.24 -20.15 8.23
N PHE A 126 -8.46 -20.23 7.18
CA PHE A 126 -8.93 -20.37 5.80
C PHE A 126 -7.95 -21.23 5.02
N VAL A 127 -8.43 -21.82 3.94
CA VAL A 127 -7.56 -22.54 3.00
C VAL A 127 -6.98 -21.50 2.06
N GLU A 128 -5.65 -21.38 2.03
CA GLU A 128 -4.99 -20.55 1.02
C GLU A 128 -5.41 -21.07 -0.37
N PRO A 129 -5.88 -20.21 -1.26
CA PRO A 129 -6.13 -20.63 -2.64
C PRO A 129 -4.81 -21.09 -3.27
N ASP A 130 -4.88 -22.03 -4.17
CA ASP A 130 -3.73 -22.45 -4.97
C ASP A 130 -3.12 -21.21 -5.65
N ALA A 131 -1.78 -21.18 -5.72
CA ALA A 131 -1.09 -20.10 -6.40
C ALA A 131 -1.59 -19.99 -7.84
N VAL A 132 -2.13 -18.82 -8.18
CA VAL A 132 -2.58 -18.54 -9.54
C VAL A 132 -1.34 -18.32 -10.41
N PRO A 133 -1.21 -19.01 -11.57
CA PRO A 133 -0.13 -18.71 -12.51
C PRO A 133 -0.22 -17.24 -12.93
N VAL A 134 0.84 -16.49 -12.64
CA VAL A 134 0.96 -15.10 -13.04
C VAL A 134 1.29 -15.09 -14.54
N GLY A 135 0.39 -14.53 -15.34
CA GLY A 135 0.63 -14.29 -16.76
C GLY A 135 1.51 -13.07 -17.01
N ASP A 136 1.64 -12.69 -18.27
CA ASP A 136 2.31 -11.44 -18.61
C ASP A 136 1.56 -10.24 -18.02
N GLU A 137 2.34 -9.22 -17.60
CA GLU A 137 1.76 -7.97 -17.12
C GLU A 137 0.85 -7.34 -18.18
N PRO A 138 -0.38 -6.93 -17.82
CA PRO A 138 -1.28 -6.32 -18.80
C PRO A 138 -0.69 -4.99 -19.32
N PRO A 139 -0.94 -4.60 -20.58
CA PRO A 139 -0.42 -3.37 -21.14
C PRO A 139 -0.96 -2.16 -20.37
N TYR A 140 -0.06 -1.25 -19.96
CA TYR A 140 -0.42 -0.01 -19.29
C TYR A 140 -1.22 0.93 -20.22
N ARG A 141 -2.15 1.66 -19.61
CA ARG A 141 -2.71 2.85 -20.24
C ARG A 141 -1.65 3.95 -20.22
N THR A 142 -1.35 4.52 -21.37
CA THR A 142 -0.29 5.55 -21.50
C THR A 142 -0.72 6.95 -21.09
N ASP A 143 -2.02 7.18 -20.94
CA ASP A 143 -2.63 8.49 -20.65
C ASP A 143 -2.91 8.73 -19.16
N ARG A 144 -3.00 7.65 -18.37
CA ARG A 144 -3.33 7.69 -16.95
C ARG A 144 -2.62 6.57 -16.23
N VAL A 145 -1.73 6.92 -15.32
CA VAL A 145 -0.90 5.95 -14.61
C VAL A 145 -1.18 6.02 -13.11
N GLN A 146 -1.69 4.93 -12.56
CA GLN A 146 -1.73 4.73 -11.11
C GLN A 146 -0.70 3.67 -10.74
N ARG A 147 0.17 4.00 -9.78
CA ARG A 147 1.22 3.10 -9.30
C ARG A 147 1.13 2.92 -7.80
N PHE A 148 1.63 1.79 -7.35
CA PHE A 148 1.89 1.53 -5.95
C PHE A 148 3.40 1.52 -5.73
N GLY A 149 3.88 2.14 -4.65
CA GLY A 149 5.30 2.21 -4.32
C GLY A 149 5.56 1.92 -2.85
N ALA A 150 6.65 1.21 -2.58
CA ALA A 150 7.08 0.81 -1.25
C ALA A 150 8.45 1.41 -0.93
N TYR A 151 8.54 2.12 0.18
CA TYR A 151 9.73 2.86 0.62
C TYR A 151 10.11 2.51 2.04
N GLY A 152 11.36 2.70 2.42
CA GLY A 152 11.85 2.41 3.76
C GLY A 152 12.52 3.59 4.44
N LEU A 153 12.06 3.92 5.66
CA LEU A 153 12.88 4.63 6.61
C LEU A 153 13.85 3.63 7.22
N VAL A 154 15.07 3.60 6.66
CA VAL A 154 16.08 2.59 6.95
C VAL A 154 17.08 3.12 7.95
N THR A 155 17.25 2.38 9.05
CA THR A 155 18.22 2.72 10.11
C THR A 155 19.16 1.56 10.39
N ASP A 156 20.28 1.86 11.04
CA ASP A 156 21.22 0.87 11.56
C ASP A 156 21.30 0.93 13.10
N PRO A 157 22.00 -0.01 13.76
CA PRO A 157 22.17 -0.03 15.22
C PRO A 157 22.89 1.20 15.79
N ALA A 158 23.61 1.97 14.97
CA ALA A 158 24.24 3.23 15.37
C ALA A 158 23.31 4.44 15.24
N GLY A 159 22.05 4.23 14.80
CA GLY A 159 21.07 5.30 14.59
C GLY A 159 21.32 6.13 13.33
N ARG A 160 22.16 5.66 12.40
CA ARG A 160 22.33 6.31 11.11
C ARG A 160 21.14 6.01 10.21
N ILE A 161 20.85 6.91 9.30
CA ILE A 161 19.76 6.84 8.34
C ILE A 161 20.35 6.64 6.95
N LEU A 162 19.83 5.65 6.22
CA LEU A 162 20.21 5.38 4.84
C LEU A 162 19.31 6.17 3.88
N LEU A 163 19.92 6.89 2.97
CA LEU A 163 19.22 7.60 1.91
C LEU A 163 19.82 7.26 0.54
N ALA A 164 18.96 7.27 -0.46
CA ALA A 164 19.29 7.15 -1.88
C ALA A 164 19.16 8.53 -2.55
N ARG A 165 20.03 8.88 -3.48
CA ARG A 165 19.95 10.14 -4.21
C ARG A 165 19.32 9.91 -5.58
N ILE A 166 18.28 10.68 -5.88
CA ILE A 166 17.60 10.63 -7.18
C ILE A 166 18.57 11.10 -8.27
N ALA A 167 18.72 10.29 -9.31
CA ALA A 167 19.58 10.59 -10.45
C ALA A 167 19.11 11.82 -11.23
N GLU A 168 20.05 12.57 -11.79
CA GLU A 168 19.72 13.67 -12.68
C GLU A 168 18.93 13.18 -13.90
N GLY A 169 17.92 13.96 -14.30
CA GLY A 169 16.98 13.58 -15.36
C GLY A 169 15.70 12.90 -14.89
N TYR A 170 15.64 12.48 -13.62
CA TYR A 170 14.41 12.01 -12.99
C TYR A 170 13.73 13.13 -12.18
N PRO A 171 12.41 13.09 -12.00
CA PRO A 171 11.70 14.06 -11.16
C PRO A 171 12.27 14.12 -9.73
N GLY A 172 12.76 15.29 -9.34
CA GLY A 172 13.46 15.49 -8.06
C GLY A 172 14.96 15.18 -8.09
N GLY A 173 15.58 15.10 -9.27
CA GLY A 173 17.02 14.84 -9.44
C GLY A 173 17.88 15.67 -8.49
N GLY A 174 18.88 15.03 -7.86
CA GLY A 174 19.76 15.61 -6.86
C GLY A 174 19.21 15.61 -5.42
N LEU A 175 17.91 15.36 -5.20
CA LEU A 175 17.35 15.22 -3.85
C LEU A 175 17.70 13.86 -3.24
N TRP A 176 17.89 13.84 -1.91
CA TRP A 176 17.98 12.62 -1.15
C TRP A 176 16.57 12.11 -0.80
N HIS A 177 16.35 10.83 -1.02
CA HIS A 177 15.08 10.16 -0.90
C HIS A 177 15.19 8.92 -0.01
N LEU A 178 14.04 8.38 0.43
CA LEU A 178 14.03 7.05 1.05
C LEU A 178 14.35 5.99 0.00
N PRO A 179 15.13 4.96 0.32
CA PRO A 179 15.26 3.79 -0.56
C PRO A 179 13.89 3.18 -0.84
N GLY A 180 13.65 2.76 -2.07
CA GLY A 180 12.39 2.15 -2.48
C GLY A 180 11.89 2.63 -3.82
N GLY A 181 10.91 1.93 -4.36
CA GLY A 181 10.35 2.18 -5.68
C GLY A 181 9.00 1.54 -5.90
N GLY A 182 8.66 1.32 -7.17
CA GLY A 182 7.40 0.69 -7.56
C GLY A 182 7.34 -0.80 -7.21
N THR A 183 6.13 -1.29 -6.91
CA THR A 183 5.88 -2.73 -6.84
C THR A 183 5.77 -3.31 -8.24
N ASP A 184 6.37 -4.47 -8.47
CA ASP A 184 6.19 -5.24 -9.68
C ASP A 184 4.87 -6.03 -9.65
N TYR A 185 4.41 -6.46 -10.82
CA TYR A 185 3.21 -7.30 -10.92
C TYR A 185 3.39 -8.59 -10.11
N ALA A 186 2.43 -8.88 -9.24
CA ALA A 186 2.42 -10.01 -8.30
C ALA A 186 3.49 -9.95 -7.19
N GLU A 187 4.18 -8.83 -7.02
CA GLU A 187 5.09 -8.59 -5.91
C GLU A 187 4.35 -8.01 -4.70
N THR A 188 4.70 -8.43 -3.49
CA THR A 188 4.18 -7.77 -2.28
C THR A 188 4.93 -6.46 -2.00
N PRO A 189 4.29 -5.44 -1.38
CA PRO A 189 4.98 -4.21 -1.03
C PRO A 189 6.21 -4.39 -0.14
N GLU A 190 6.19 -5.38 0.77
CA GLU A 190 7.37 -5.71 1.58
C GLU A 190 8.51 -6.30 0.72
N ALA A 191 8.19 -7.16 -0.24
CA ALA A 191 9.19 -7.74 -1.14
C ALA A 191 9.80 -6.65 -2.04
N ALA A 192 8.97 -5.78 -2.61
CA ALA A 192 9.41 -4.61 -3.38
C ALA A 192 10.36 -3.73 -2.57
N MET A 193 9.98 -3.38 -1.33
CA MET A 193 10.82 -2.59 -0.45
C MET A 193 12.21 -3.21 -0.23
N LEU A 194 12.27 -4.51 0.02
CA LEU A 194 13.54 -5.20 0.28
C LEU A 194 14.38 -5.39 -1.00
N ARG A 195 13.75 -5.60 -2.15
CA ARG A 195 14.42 -5.65 -3.46
C ARG A 195 15.05 -4.29 -3.79
N GLU A 196 14.27 -3.23 -3.75
CA GLU A 196 14.72 -1.86 -4.03
C GLU A 196 15.83 -1.43 -3.05
N LEU A 197 15.69 -1.76 -1.75
CA LEU A 197 16.75 -1.49 -0.78
C LEU A 197 18.08 -2.09 -1.22
N TYR A 198 18.05 -3.34 -1.70
CA TYR A 198 19.27 -4.00 -2.16
C TYR A 198 19.80 -3.37 -3.46
N GLU A 199 18.94 -3.13 -4.44
CA GLU A 199 19.31 -2.60 -5.75
C GLU A 199 19.88 -1.18 -5.67
N GLU A 200 19.26 -0.32 -4.88
CA GLU A 200 19.66 1.07 -4.72
C GLU A 200 20.82 1.28 -3.73
N THR A 201 21.04 0.36 -2.78
CA THR A 201 21.94 0.62 -1.67
C THR A 201 22.92 -0.50 -1.32
N SER A 202 22.77 -1.70 -1.89
CA SER A 202 23.47 -2.94 -1.52
C SER A 202 23.22 -3.40 -0.07
N GLN A 203 22.19 -2.88 0.59
CA GLN A 203 21.88 -3.27 1.97
C GLN A 203 20.86 -4.41 2.01
N ARG A 204 20.92 -5.22 3.07
CA ARG A 204 19.92 -6.21 3.41
C ARG A 204 19.28 -5.83 4.74
N GLY A 205 18.00 -5.52 4.71
CA GLY A 205 17.25 -5.08 5.87
C GLY A 205 16.15 -6.06 6.28
N ARG A 206 15.57 -5.76 7.45
CA ARG A 206 14.37 -6.42 7.97
C ARG A 206 13.31 -5.36 8.25
N ILE A 207 12.12 -5.58 7.75
CA ILE A 207 10.97 -4.71 8.04
C ILE A 207 10.55 -4.91 9.49
N GLU A 208 10.42 -3.83 10.23
CA GLU A 208 9.94 -3.82 11.62
C GLU A 208 8.45 -3.49 11.72
N GLY A 209 7.94 -2.71 10.77
CA GLY A 209 6.53 -2.33 10.73
C GLY A 209 6.24 -1.25 9.71
N LEU A 210 4.95 -1.00 9.53
CA LEU A 210 4.45 0.06 8.67
C LEU A 210 4.57 1.40 9.41
N LEU A 211 5.12 2.41 8.75
CA LEU A 211 5.23 3.77 9.28
C LEU A 211 4.08 4.65 8.81
N SER A 212 3.85 4.71 7.49
CA SER A 212 2.82 5.58 6.92
C SER A 212 2.32 5.08 5.56
N VAL A 213 1.15 5.61 5.19
CA VAL A 213 0.57 5.51 3.84
C VAL A 213 0.23 6.92 3.39
N GLY A 214 0.57 7.22 2.17
CA GLY A 214 0.26 8.50 1.53
C GLY A 214 0.07 8.33 0.04
N HIS A 215 -0.14 9.44 -0.64
CA HIS A 215 -0.19 9.47 -2.10
C HIS A 215 0.47 10.73 -2.66
N ARG A 216 0.75 10.69 -3.93
CA ARG A 216 1.05 11.89 -4.71
C ARG A 216 0.26 11.85 -6.00
N TYR A 217 -0.42 12.94 -6.28
CA TYR A 217 -1.15 13.12 -7.52
C TYR A 217 -0.59 14.32 -8.29
N ASP A 218 -0.26 14.12 -9.56
CA ASP A 218 0.22 15.16 -10.47
C ASP A 218 -0.37 14.91 -11.86
N PRO A 219 -1.45 15.65 -12.22
CA PRO A 219 -2.16 15.46 -13.50
C PRO A 219 -1.36 15.96 -14.70
N ALA A 220 -0.22 16.60 -14.48
CA ALA A 220 0.64 17.15 -15.51
C ALA A 220 2.12 16.73 -15.34
N ALA A 221 2.36 15.60 -14.67
CA ALA A 221 3.70 15.06 -14.52
C ALA A 221 4.36 14.83 -15.88
N LEU A 222 5.66 15.02 -15.94
CA LEU A 222 6.45 14.67 -17.12
C LEU A 222 7.04 13.27 -16.91
N GLY A 223 6.69 12.35 -17.80
CA GLY A 223 7.32 11.04 -17.86
C GLY A 223 8.78 11.12 -18.30
N PRO A 224 9.51 10.00 -18.26
CA PRO A 224 10.94 9.95 -18.60
C PRO A 224 11.27 10.50 -19.99
N GLU A 225 10.34 10.41 -20.94
CA GLU A 225 10.47 10.90 -22.30
C GLU A 225 9.96 12.35 -22.48
N GLY A 226 9.63 13.03 -21.39
CA GLY A 226 9.05 14.39 -21.41
C GLY A 226 7.60 14.44 -21.89
N VAL A 227 6.92 13.30 -21.98
CA VAL A 227 5.51 13.22 -22.34
C VAL A 227 4.65 13.50 -21.10
N PRO A 228 3.69 14.46 -21.16
CA PRO A 228 2.77 14.65 -20.05
C PRO A 228 1.95 13.41 -19.76
N MET A 229 1.81 13.08 -18.48
CA MET A 229 1.01 11.95 -18.00
C MET A 229 0.23 12.35 -16.76
N ASP A 230 -0.97 11.80 -16.63
CA ASP A 230 -1.80 11.91 -15.44
C ASP A 230 -1.32 10.86 -14.42
N TRP A 231 -0.47 11.31 -13.48
CA TRP A 231 0.26 10.43 -12.57
C TRP A 231 -0.34 10.43 -11.18
N HIS A 232 -0.71 9.26 -10.71
CA HIS A 232 -1.10 9.00 -9.33
C HIS A 232 -0.25 7.87 -8.75
N VAL A 233 0.43 8.11 -7.64
CA VAL A 233 1.18 7.07 -6.91
C VAL A 233 0.69 6.99 -5.47
N ILE A 234 0.34 5.78 -5.05
CA ILE A 234 0.11 5.44 -3.65
C ILE A 234 1.44 4.96 -3.08
N ARG A 235 1.84 5.47 -1.92
CA ARG A 235 3.14 5.21 -1.31
C ARG A 235 2.96 4.66 0.10
N VAL A 236 3.58 3.53 0.36
CA VAL A 236 3.71 2.99 1.72
C VAL A 236 5.14 3.15 2.19
N VAL A 237 5.31 3.50 3.46
CA VAL A 237 6.63 3.64 4.08
C VAL A 237 6.73 2.67 5.24
N TYR A 238 7.79 1.87 5.24
CA TYR A 238 8.11 0.93 6.30
C TYR A 238 9.24 1.45 7.18
N ARG A 239 9.25 1.04 8.46
CA ARG A 239 10.45 1.07 9.30
C ARG A 239 11.28 -0.16 8.97
N VAL A 240 12.55 0.07 8.62
CA VAL A 240 13.46 -1.00 8.22
C VAL A 240 14.76 -0.88 9.00
N VAL A 241 15.26 -1.98 9.51
CA VAL A 241 16.56 -2.05 10.19
C VAL A 241 17.54 -2.86 9.37
N VAL A 242 18.77 -2.37 9.25
CA VAL A 242 19.92 -3.08 8.68
C VAL A 242 20.88 -3.38 9.83
N GLU A 243 20.84 -4.60 10.35
CA GLU A 243 21.63 -5.02 11.52
C GLU A 243 23.14 -5.01 11.22
N GLU A 244 23.52 -5.39 10.00
CA GLU A 244 24.91 -5.48 9.56
C GLU A 244 25.15 -4.57 8.35
N PRO A 245 25.31 -3.24 8.55
CA PRO A 245 25.46 -2.31 7.46
C PRO A 245 26.78 -2.48 6.71
N VAL A 246 26.69 -2.55 5.39
CA VAL A 246 27.87 -2.53 4.51
C VAL A 246 28.04 -1.13 3.88
N THR A 247 29.14 -0.93 3.15
CA THR A 247 29.30 0.31 2.36
C THR A 247 28.16 0.44 1.37
N ALA A 248 27.44 1.56 1.42
CA ALA A 248 26.32 1.80 0.52
C ALA A 248 26.81 1.95 -0.91
N ALA A 249 26.22 1.19 -1.83
CA ALA A 249 26.54 1.19 -3.25
C ALA A 249 25.29 0.89 -4.07
N VAL A 250 25.12 1.58 -5.17
CA VAL A 250 24.04 1.34 -6.13
C VAL A 250 24.42 0.15 -7.01
N THR A 251 23.56 -0.86 -7.06
CA THR A 251 23.71 -2.04 -7.94
C THR A 251 22.69 -2.06 -9.07
N GLU A 252 21.73 -1.13 -9.04
CA GLU A 252 20.77 -0.93 -10.12
C GLU A 252 21.48 -0.75 -11.46
N ALA A 253 20.87 -1.25 -12.54
CA ALA A 253 21.44 -1.16 -13.88
C ALA A 253 21.71 0.31 -14.28
N ALA A 254 22.73 0.53 -15.11
CA ALA A 254 23.07 1.85 -15.59
C ALA A 254 21.84 2.55 -16.22
N GLY A 255 21.47 3.71 -15.68
CA GLY A 255 20.27 4.45 -16.09
C GLY A 255 19.08 4.29 -15.12
N GLY A 256 19.26 3.66 -13.97
CA GLY A 256 18.27 3.61 -12.91
C GLY A 256 17.96 4.97 -12.28
N SER A 257 16.93 5.01 -11.43
CA SER A 257 16.43 6.23 -10.80
C SER A 257 17.34 6.75 -9.68
N THR A 258 18.29 5.94 -9.20
CA THR A 258 19.21 6.24 -8.11
C THR A 258 20.65 6.28 -8.62
N ASP A 259 21.39 7.36 -8.32
CA ASP A 259 22.80 7.50 -8.70
C ASP A 259 23.77 7.35 -7.52
N ARG A 260 23.29 7.42 -6.28
CA ARG A 260 24.10 7.34 -5.08
C ARG A 260 23.29 6.91 -3.85
N ALA A 261 23.93 6.16 -2.97
CA ALA A 261 23.38 5.86 -1.64
C ALA A 261 24.43 6.18 -0.55
N SER A 262 23.97 6.59 0.62
CA SER A 262 24.86 6.88 1.76
C SER A 262 24.16 6.79 3.11
N TRP A 263 24.93 6.43 4.13
CA TRP A 263 24.53 6.49 5.53
C TRP A 263 24.83 7.87 6.10
N PHE A 264 23.89 8.43 6.84
CA PHE A 264 23.98 9.73 7.47
C PHE A 264 23.61 9.66 8.94
N THR A 265 24.25 10.48 9.76
CA THR A 265 23.76 10.75 11.12
C THR A 265 22.50 11.63 11.05
N PRO A 266 21.64 11.64 12.09
CA PRO A 266 20.48 12.54 12.13
C PRO A 266 20.85 14.03 11.92
N ASP A 267 21.98 14.47 12.47
CA ASP A 267 22.46 15.85 12.31
C ASP A 267 22.85 16.17 10.87
N GLU A 268 23.48 15.23 10.17
CA GLU A 268 23.83 15.40 8.76
C GLU A 268 22.57 15.45 7.87
N VAL A 269 21.56 14.62 8.15
CA VAL A 269 20.29 14.59 7.42
C VAL A 269 19.59 15.95 7.45
N ALA A 270 19.66 16.68 8.57
CA ALA A 270 19.03 17.99 8.70
C ALA A 270 19.57 19.04 7.71
N GLY A 271 20.78 18.85 7.17
CA GLY A 271 21.41 19.72 6.17
C GLY A 271 21.21 19.28 4.71
N LEU A 272 20.56 18.16 4.45
CA LEU A 272 20.45 17.62 3.11
C LEU A 272 19.23 18.17 2.34
N PRO A 273 19.32 18.29 1.01
CA PRO A 273 18.17 18.54 0.16
C PRO A 273 17.32 17.27 0.09
N LEU A 274 16.29 17.18 0.90
CA LEU A 274 15.43 16.02 1.01
C LEU A 274 14.19 16.12 0.09
N SER A 275 13.76 14.98 -0.44
CA SER A 275 12.45 14.86 -1.07
C SER A 275 11.30 15.07 -0.05
N GLU A 276 10.11 15.33 -0.53
CA GLU A 276 8.92 15.49 0.32
C GLU A 276 8.67 14.25 1.18
N LEU A 277 8.66 13.05 0.55
CA LEU A 277 8.43 11.79 1.24
C LEU A 277 9.47 11.53 2.35
N ALA A 278 10.75 11.83 2.08
CA ALA A 278 11.81 11.66 3.09
C ALA A 278 11.60 12.61 4.29
N ARG A 279 11.23 13.86 4.04
CA ARG A 279 10.93 14.83 5.12
C ARG A 279 9.73 14.42 5.97
N GLU A 280 8.65 13.95 5.32
CA GLU A 280 7.44 13.49 6.00
C GLU A 280 7.71 12.26 6.87
N ALA A 281 8.40 11.25 6.34
CA ALA A 281 8.72 10.04 7.07
C ALA A 281 9.63 10.30 8.27
N LEU A 282 10.65 11.16 8.11
CA LEU A 282 11.52 11.55 9.21
C LEU A 282 10.78 12.32 10.31
N ALA A 283 9.83 13.19 9.95
CA ALA A 283 9.02 13.92 10.92
C ALA A 283 8.07 13.00 11.72
N GLN A 284 7.61 11.89 11.13
CA GLN A 284 6.75 10.92 11.81
C GLN A 284 7.51 9.92 12.69
N ALA A 285 8.82 9.83 12.52
CA ALA A 285 9.66 8.88 13.26
C ALA A 285 10.27 9.48 14.54
N GLY A 286 10.33 10.81 14.65
CA GLY A 286 10.81 11.54 15.82
C GLY A 286 9.69 11.83 16.79
#